data_3cbd8e507212c90253793d754d29cd14
#
_entry.id   3cbd8e507212c90253793d754d29cd14
#
_cell.length_a   1.000
_cell.length_b   1.000
_cell.length_c   1.000
_cell.angle_alpha   90.00
_cell.angle_beta   90.00
_cell.angle_gamma   90.00
#
_symmetry.space_group_name_H-M   'P 1'
#
loop_
_entity.id
_entity.type
_entity.pdbx_description
1 polymer ?
#
loop_
_entity_poly.entity_id
_entity_poly.type
_entity_poly.pdbx_seq_one_letter_code
_entity_poly.pdbx_strand_id
1 'polypeptide(L)'
;MRVQALAWSGGGDSPPGRLTEVTLEVERIEPAALVCPGVTVRCANAGTLLEGDDLRFHPRGGGGPAATAEHRREALAFGLVNTAYHAQRGLEAIAQLLGRPLPPLLVRIGLHATHRPGWGGGHYRLPAAEYSSLPEDEPPVATGEVHLGAGGRLVPLRGERYLHSASHDPAIVLHELGHHLTRHTADLRVNRRRPPQAQANLKTPIDEGTSDYVAAILLDTADIYGWHRAAVPPESPRRRCLAAPWTMAQFVGGHLSDPHTDGTIWSAALWTARTELQRRGVEGARFDAVVIRALDRVGRTADDLPIERARQLRRRYALVLEAILEEDAAHGGALGAVIEPAFGSRGIEVGFGNDALRDRTLRGALVRS
;
A
#
# COMPACT_ATOMS: atom_id res chain seq x y z
N MET A 1 19.18 -1.03 -19.74
CA MET A 1 19.61 -2.44 -19.99
C MET A 1 18.62 -3.40 -19.38
N ARG A 2 18.57 -4.65 -19.87
CA ARG A 2 17.77 -5.70 -19.23
C ARG A 2 18.70 -6.66 -18.51
N VAL A 3 18.43 -6.93 -17.24
CA VAL A 3 19.24 -7.80 -16.40
C VAL A 3 18.41 -8.95 -15.85
N GLN A 4 19.05 -10.09 -15.59
CA GLN A 4 18.40 -11.23 -14.94
C GLN A 4 18.49 -11.07 -13.43
N ALA A 5 17.40 -11.30 -12.76
CA ALA A 5 17.26 -11.10 -11.32
C ALA A 5 16.45 -12.23 -10.69
N LEU A 6 16.55 -12.41 -9.38
CA LEU A 6 15.61 -13.21 -8.61
C LEU A 6 14.66 -12.31 -7.83
N ALA A 7 13.37 -12.60 -7.89
CA ALA A 7 12.35 -11.93 -7.10
C ALA A 7 11.22 -12.89 -6.71
N TRP A 8 10.47 -12.53 -5.68
CA TRP A 8 9.19 -13.19 -5.43
C TRP A 8 8.22 -12.81 -6.55
N SER A 9 7.67 -13.77 -7.27
CA SER A 9 6.72 -13.52 -8.35
C SER A 9 5.63 -14.57 -8.42
N GLY A 10 4.59 -14.28 -9.20
CA GLY A 10 3.40 -15.12 -9.28
C GLY A 10 2.46 -14.83 -8.11
N GLY A 11 1.32 -14.25 -8.44
CA GLY A 11 0.22 -13.97 -7.53
C GLY A 11 -0.59 -15.24 -7.21
N GLY A 12 -1.72 -15.09 -6.58
CA GLY A 12 -2.69 -16.13 -6.30
C GLY A 12 -2.52 -16.75 -4.92
N ASP A 13 -2.45 -18.06 -4.87
CA ASP A 13 -2.79 -18.85 -3.67
C ASP A 13 -1.83 -18.72 -2.47
N SER A 14 -0.65 -18.10 -2.61
CA SER A 14 0.32 -18.03 -1.51
C SER A 14 1.31 -16.87 -1.65
N PRO A 15 1.01 -15.67 -1.09
CA PRO A 15 2.04 -14.65 -0.92
C PRO A 15 3.24 -15.20 -0.12
N PRO A 16 4.46 -14.81 -0.44
CA PRO A 16 4.88 -13.78 -1.40
C PRO A 16 5.02 -14.26 -2.85
N GLY A 17 4.51 -15.41 -3.20
CA GLY A 17 4.69 -16.04 -4.50
C GLY A 17 5.79 -17.11 -4.49
N ARG A 18 6.42 -17.34 -5.64
CA ARG A 18 7.59 -18.22 -5.78
C ARG A 18 8.82 -17.38 -6.08
N LEU A 19 9.97 -17.84 -5.62
CA LEU A 19 11.23 -17.26 -6.01
C LEU A 19 11.54 -17.71 -7.45
N THR A 20 11.55 -16.77 -8.39
CA THR A 20 11.73 -17.07 -9.81
C THR A 20 12.72 -16.10 -10.45
N GLU A 21 13.33 -16.53 -11.55
CA GLU A 21 14.06 -15.61 -12.41
C GLU A 21 13.10 -14.66 -13.10
N VAL A 22 13.45 -13.39 -13.06
CA VAL A 22 12.70 -12.29 -13.68
C VAL A 22 13.63 -11.40 -14.48
N THR A 23 13.08 -10.69 -15.44
CA THR A 23 13.82 -9.64 -16.15
C THR A 23 13.48 -8.30 -15.53
N LEU A 24 14.50 -7.54 -15.15
CA LEU A 24 14.39 -6.18 -14.64
C LEU A 24 14.96 -5.20 -15.65
N GLU A 25 14.25 -4.12 -15.94
CA GLU A 25 14.78 -3.01 -16.73
C GLU A 25 15.53 -2.06 -15.81
N VAL A 26 16.80 -1.83 -16.10
CA VAL A 26 17.70 -1.01 -15.27
C VAL A 26 18.35 0.06 -16.13
N GLU A 27 18.34 1.29 -15.68
CA GLU A 27 19.07 2.41 -16.29
C GLU A 27 20.51 2.44 -15.80
N ARG A 28 20.71 2.22 -14.48
CA ARG A 28 22.03 2.22 -13.85
C ARG A 28 22.05 1.33 -12.60
N ILE A 29 23.15 0.59 -12.44
CA ILE A 29 23.49 -0.16 -11.24
C ILE A 29 24.55 0.63 -10.47
N GLU A 30 24.29 0.93 -9.21
CA GLU A 30 25.20 1.57 -8.29
C GLU A 30 25.56 0.58 -7.16
N PRO A 31 26.64 0.77 -6.40
CA PRO A 31 27.06 -0.18 -5.36
C PRO A 31 25.96 -0.54 -4.35
N ALA A 32 25.06 0.38 -4.04
CA ALA A 32 23.98 0.19 -3.07
C ALA A 32 22.63 0.71 -3.60
N ALA A 33 22.48 0.85 -4.92
CA ALA A 33 21.22 1.31 -5.50
C ALA A 33 20.96 0.72 -6.90
N LEU A 34 19.69 0.63 -7.25
CA LEU A 34 19.20 0.35 -8.59
C LEU A 34 18.37 1.54 -9.07
N VAL A 35 18.75 2.09 -10.22
CA VAL A 35 17.98 3.10 -10.93
C VAL A 35 17.25 2.41 -12.08
N CYS A 36 15.94 2.36 -11.99
CA CYS A 36 15.05 1.76 -12.98
C CYS A 36 14.12 2.82 -13.56
N PRO A 37 13.49 2.58 -14.72
CA PRO A 37 12.46 3.49 -15.23
C PRO A 37 11.40 3.81 -14.17
N GLY A 38 11.28 5.09 -13.82
CA GLY A 38 10.30 5.59 -12.86
C GLY A 38 10.57 5.28 -11.38
N VAL A 39 11.60 4.49 -11.03
CA VAL A 39 11.90 4.19 -9.62
C VAL A 39 13.39 4.07 -9.35
N THR A 40 13.84 4.65 -8.25
CA THR A 40 15.16 4.42 -7.70
C THR A 40 15.01 3.70 -6.36
N VAL A 41 15.69 2.56 -6.20
CA VAL A 41 15.75 1.84 -4.93
C VAL A 41 17.16 1.94 -4.37
N ARG A 42 17.28 2.40 -3.12
CA ARG A 42 18.58 2.60 -2.46
C ARG A 42 18.59 1.90 -1.11
N CYS A 43 19.69 1.21 -0.79
CA CYS A 43 19.91 0.67 0.55
C CYS A 43 20.60 1.71 1.43
N ALA A 44 19.99 2.01 2.59
CA ALA A 44 20.60 2.90 3.57
C ALA A 44 21.77 2.22 4.28
N ASN A 45 22.80 2.99 4.54
CA ASN A 45 23.96 2.55 5.37
C ASN A 45 24.65 1.26 4.90
N ALA A 46 24.53 0.92 3.62
CA ALA A 46 25.21 -0.22 3.04
C ALA A 46 26.44 0.21 2.24
N GLY A 47 27.51 -0.56 2.38
CA GLY A 47 28.62 -0.53 1.43
C GLY A 47 28.23 -1.12 0.07
N THR A 48 29.18 -1.69 -0.65
CA THR A 48 28.91 -2.35 -1.93
C THR A 48 28.06 -3.60 -1.71
N LEU A 49 26.83 -3.58 -2.23
CA LEU A 49 25.90 -4.71 -2.28
C LEU A 49 25.88 -5.36 -3.67
N LEU A 50 25.95 -4.53 -4.71
CA LEU A 50 25.80 -4.94 -6.10
C LEU A 50 27.16 -4.84 -6.82
N GLU A 51 27.55 -5.92 -7.48
CA GLU A 51 28.76 -6.00 -8.30
C GLU A 51 28.39 -6.68 -9.63
N GLY A 52 28.56 -5.93 -10.74
CA GLY A 52 28.20 -6.43 -12.06
C GLY A 52 26.69 -6.36 -12.34
N ASP A 53 26.25 -7.16 -13.32
CA ASP A 53 24.90 -7.17 -13.85
C ASP A 53 24.09 -8.45 -13.53
N ASP A 54 24.67 -9.38 -12.76
CA ASP A 54 23.96 -10.54 -12.24
C ASP A 54 23.27 -10.18 -10.91
N LEU A 55 21.95 -10.03 -10.96
CA LEU A 55 21.12 -9.63 -9.82
C LEU A 55 20.35 -10.81 -9.19
N ARG A 56 20.84 -12.02 -9.34
CA ARG A 56 20.22 -13.25 -8.81
C ARG A 56 20.63 -13.55 -7.37
N PHE A 57 20.29 -12.64 -6.46
CA PHE A 57 20.51 -12.81 -5.01
C PHE A 57 19.43 -13.65 -4.35
N HIS A 58 19.78 -14.31 -3.24
CA HIS A 58 18.87 -15.23 -2.56
C HIS A 58 18.45 -14.72 -1.16
N PRO A 59 17.15 -14.77 -0.79
CA PRO A 59 16.69 -14.22 0.49
C PRO A 59 17.03 -15.08 1.72
N ARG A 60 17.50 -16.32 1.54
CA ARG A 60 17.69 -17.31 2.63
C ARG A 60 18.70 -16.91 3.68
N GLY A 61 19.73 -16.19 3.28
CA GLY A 61 20.92 -16.07 4.09
C GLY A 61 20.82 -15.13 5.30
N GLY A 62 19.85 -14.20 5.31
CA GLY A 62 19.86 -13.09 6.27
C GLY A 62 19.40 -13.41 7.68
N GLY A 63 18.84 -14.61 7.92
CA GLY A 63 18.14 -14.87 9.16
C GLY A 63 18.59 -16.13 9.90
N GLY A 64 19.03 -15.96 11.11
CA GLY A 64 19.37 -17.03 12.02
C GLY A 64 20.73 -16.82 12.71
N PRO A 65 21.00 -17.55 13.79
CA PRO A 65 22.24 -17.40 14.55
C PRO A 65 23.52 -17.79 13.75
N ALA A 66 23.35 -18.56 12.66
CA ALA A 66 24.43 -18.96 11.76
C ALA A 66 24.61 -18.03 10.54
N ALA A 67 23.85 -16.93 10.42
CA ALA A 67 23.95 -16.01 9.31
C ALA A 67 25.31 -15.28 9.33
N THR A 68 26.11 -15.46 8.29
CA THR A 68 27.37 -14.76 8.09
C THR A 68 27.12 -13.32 7.62
N ALA A 69 28.17 -12.51 7.61
CA ALA A 69 28.09 -11.15 7.03
C ALA A 69 27.73 -11.19 5.53
N GLU A 70 28.22 -12.21 4.82
CA GLU A 70 27.92 -12.45 3.40
C GLU A 70 26.45 -12.78 3.19
N HIS A 71 25.88 -13.70 3.97
CA HIS A 71 24.45 -14.02 3.92
C HIS A 71 23.58 -12.78 4.16
N ARG A 72 23.96 -11.91 5.10
CA ARG A 72 23.21 -10.65 5.35
C ARG A 72 23.34 -9.68 4.19
N ARG A 73 24.53 -9.59 3.57
CA ARG A 73 24.74 -8.77 2.37
C ARG A 73 23.90 -9.25 1.21
N GLU A 74 23.87 -10.56 0.97
CA GLU A 74 23.05 -11.18 -0.08
C GLU A 74 21.56 -10.93 0.13
N ALA A 75 21.05 -11.06 1.36
CA ALA A 75 19.66 -10.79 1.69
C ALA A 75 19.28 -9.30 1.50
N LEU A 76 20.18 -8.37 1.80
CA LEU A 76 19.98 -6.96 1.52
C LEU A 76 19.95 -6.69 0.01
N ALA A 77 20.89 -7.28 -0.74
CA ALA A 77 20.92 -7.18 -2.19
C ALA A 77 19.64 -7.76 -2.83
N PHE A 78 19.18 -8.91 -2.34
CA PHE A 78 17.87 -9.47 -2.73
C PHE A 78 16.73 -8.47 -2.46
N GLY A 79 16.69 -7.88 -1.27
CA GLY A 79 15.66 -6.91 -0.91
C GLY A 79 15.63 -5.69 -1.84
N LEU A 80 16.81 -5.22 -2.26
CA LEU A 80 16.95 -4.12 -3.22
C LEU A 80 16.37 -4.50 -4.58
N VAL A 81 16.71 -5.68 -5.10
CA VAL A 81 16.25 -6.20 -6.38
C VAL A 81 14.75 -6.49 -6.37
N ASN A 82 14.27 -7.20 -5.34
CA ASN A 82 12.85 -7.53 -5.18
C ASN A 82 11.98 -6.27 -5.09
N THR A 83 12.44 -5.26 -4.35
CA THR A 83 11.76 -3.96 -4.28
C THR A 83 11.72 -3.27 -5.63
N ALA A 84 12.85 -3.23 -6.37
CA ALA A 84 12.91 -2.61 -7.69
C ALA A 84 11.96 -3.28 -8.68
N TYR A 85 11.92 -4.61 -8.69
CA TYR A 85 11.04 -5.38 -9.56
C TYR A 85 9.55 -5.08 -9.30
N HIS A 86 9.13 -5.13 -8.03
CA HIS A 86 7.72 -4.89 -7.69
C HIS A 86 7.31 -3.42 -7.86
N ALA A 87 8.16 -2.48 -7.47
CA ALA A 87 7.87 -1.06 -7.63
C ALA A 87 7.79 -0.65 -9.11
N GLN A 88 8.72 -1.11 -9.95
CA GLN A 88 8.68 -0.84 -11.39
C GLN A 88 7.40 -1.38 -12.03
N ARG A 89 7.11 -2.66 -11.86
CA ARG A 89 5.90 -3.29 -12.41
C ARG A 89 4.61 -2.67 -11.86
N GLY A 90 4.61 -2.32 -10.58
CA GLY A 90 3.47 -1.66 -9.95
C GLY A 90 3.23 -0.27 -10.55
N LEU A 91 4.27 0.53 -10.75
CA LEU A 91 4.17 1.84 -11.41
C LEU A 91 3.68 1.71 -12.85
N GLU A 92 4.18 0.74 -13.61
CA GLU A 92 3.74 0.47 -14.98
C GLU A 92 2.24 0.10 -15.01
N ALA A 93 1.81 -0.84 -14.17
CA ALA A 93 0.41 -1.26 -14.09
C ALA A 93 -0.51 -0.10 -13.66
N ILE A 94 -0.11 0.67 -12.65
CA ILE A 94 -0.87 1.86 -12.22
C ILE A 94 -0.95 2.90 -13.35
N ALA A 95 0.14 3.14 -14.08
CA ALA A 95 0.14 4.09 -15.18
C ALA A 95 -0.83 3.66 -16.29
N GLN A 96 -0.92 2.36 -16.59
CA GLN A 96 -1.90 1.82 -17.55
C GLN A 96 -3.34 2.03 -17.05
N LEU A 97 -3.65 1.71 -15.80
CA LEU A 97 -4.99 1.89 -15.22
C LEU A 97 -5.38 3.38 -15.14
N LEU A 98 -4.46 4.24 -14.76
CA LEU A 98 -4.66 5.69 -14.61
C LEU A 98 -4.70 6.42 -15.96
N GLY A 99 -4.05 5.88 -16.99
CA GLY A 99 -3.86 6.51 -18.30
C GLY A 99 -2.74 7.56 -18.34
N ARG A 100 -1.92 7.66 -17.31
CA ARG A 100 -0.74 8.54 -17.25
C ARG A 100 0.29 8.01 -16.25
N PRO A 101 1.58 8.33 -16.39
CA PRO A 101 2.57 7.97 -15.39
C PRO A 101 2.39 8.75 -14.09
N LEU A 102 2.86 8.17 -12.99
CA LEU A 102 3.11 8.86 -11.73
C LEU A 102 4.50 9.52 -11.75
N PRO A 103 4.75 10.51 -10.87
CA PRO A 103 6.10 11.02 -10.64
C PRO A 103 7.07 9.91 -10.25
N PRO A 104 8.38 10.06 -10.54
CA PRO A 104 9.38 9.09 -10.12
C PRO A 104 9.37 8.85 -8.62
N LEU A 105 9.57 7.59 -8.22
CA LEU A 105 9.55 7.14 -6.84
C LEU A 105 10.96 6.85 -6.33
N LEU A 106 11.32 7.36 -5.17
CA LEU A 106 12.48 6.90 -4.40
C LEU A 106 12.02 5.92 -3.33
N VAL A 107 12.68 4.76 -3.25
CA VAL A 107 12.48 3.77 -2.19
C VAL A 107 13.80 3.58 -1.44
N ARG A 108 13.78 3.73 -0.12
CA ARG A 108 14.91 3.44 0.76
C ARG A 108 14.64 2.17 1.53
N ILE A 109 15.55 1.21 1.47
CA ILE A 109 15.46 -0.07 2.18
C ILE A 109 16.49 -0.16 3.30
N GLY A 110 16.32 -1.13 4.21
CA GLY A 110 17.27 -1.39 5.29
C GLY A 110 17.25 -0.36 6.41
N LEU A 111 16.18 0.44 6.51
CA LEU A 111 16.07 1.53 7.49
C LEU A 111 15.74 1.02 8.90
N HIS A 112 16.06 1.84 9.90
CA HIS A 112 15.73 1.62 11.31
C HIS A 112 16.34 0.35 11.94
N ALA A 113 17.43 -0.17 11.38
CA ALA A 113 18.08 -1.38 11.89
C ALA A 113 18.55 -1.23 13.35
N THR A 114 19.03 -0.06 13.73
CA THR A 114 19.56 0.24 15.07
C THR A 114 18.48 0.80 16.02
N HIS A 115 17.65 1.73 15.53
CA HIS A 115 16.68 2.46 16.36
C HIS A 115 15.39 1.70 16.63
N ARG A 116 15.00 0.81 15.71
CA ARG A 116 13.83 -0.07 15.84
C ARG A 116 14.19 -1.49 15.41
N PRO A 117 15.02 -2.19 16.19
CA PRO A 117 15.46 -3.54 15.85
C PRO A 117 14.26 -4.45 15.58
N GLY A 118 14.30 -5.15 14.43
CA GLY A 118 13.22 -6.05 14.01
C GLY A 118 12.01 -5.37 13.37
N TRP A 119 11.98 -4.05 13.23
CA TRP A 119 10.91 -3.40 12.49
C TRP A 119 11.01 -3.72 10.99
N GLY A 120 10.02 -4.44 10.47
CA GLY A 120 9.93 -4.90 9.08
C GLY A 120 8.71 -4.32 8.36
N GLY A 121 8.23 -3.16 8.76
CA GLY A 121 7.15 -2.44 8.10
C GLY A 121 7.64 -1.45 7.05
N GLY A 122 6.69 -0.83 6.35
CA GLY A 122 6.93 0.27 5.44
C GLY A 122 6.22 1.54 5.90
N HIS A 123 6.60 2.66 5.33
CA HIS A 123 5.83 3.90 5.36
C HIS A 123 6.19 4.83 4.21
N TYR A 124 5.19 5.49 3.69
CA TYR A 124 5.34 6.56 2.72
C TYR A 124 5.58 7.88 3.44
N ARG A 125 6.69 8.57 3.15
CA ARG A 125 7.09 9.82 3.79
C ARG A 125 6.98 11.02 2.86
N LEU A 126 6.60 12.13 3.45
CA LEU A 126 6.57 13.44 2.83
C LEU A 126 7.66 14.32 3.46
N PRO A 127 8.07 15.41 2.79
CA PRO A 127 9.08 16.34 3.30
C PRO A 127 8.49 17.20 4.42
N ALA A 128 8.04 16.60 5.51
CA ALA A 128 7.52 17.29 6.67
C ALA A 128 8.56 17.38 7.77
N ALA A 129 8.57 18.50 8.50
CA ALA A 129 9.48 18.75 9.62
C ALA A 129 9.35 17.69 10.75
N GLU A 130 8.22 17.02 10.87
CA GLU A 130 7.94 15.99 11.88
C GLU A 130 8.82 14.73 11.77
N TYR A 131 9.50 14.57 10.65
CA TYR A 131 10.36 13.41 10.40
C TYR A 131 11.84 13.75 10.47
N SER A 132 12.12 14.90 11.05
CA SER A 132 13.49 15.16 11.43
C SER A 132 13.98 14.03 12.31
N SER A 133 14.91 13.23 11.76
CA SER A 133 15.88 12.72 12.65
C SER A 133 15.71 11.37 13.31
N LEU A 134 15.60 10.37 12.51
CA LEU A 134 16.48 9.25 12.87
C LEU A 134 17.82 9.54 12.18
N PRO A 135 18.97 9.36 12.84
CA PRO A 135 20.29 9.64 12.24
C PRO A 135 20.58 8.93 10.91
N GLU A 136 19.80 7.90 10.63
CA GLU A 136 19.85 7.10 9.39
C GLU A 136 18.95 7.66 8.27
N ASP A 137 18.11 8.65 8.58
CA ASP A 137 17.15 9.20 7.64
C ASP A 137 17.64 10.53 7.06
N GLU A 138 17.95 10.53 5.78
CA GLU A 138 18.06 11.78 5.01
C GLU A 138 16.69 12.43 4.88
N PRO A 139 16.59 13.77 4.72
CA PRO A 139 15.32 14.43 4.48
C PRO A 139 14.59 13.83 3.27
N PRO A 140 13.27 13.57 3.35
CA PRO A 140 12.50 13.03 2.23
C PRO A 140 12.50 13.99 1.03
N VAL A 141 12.45 13.41 -0.18
CA VAL A 141 12.32 14.20 -1.41
C VAL A 141 10.95 14.87 -1.51
N ALA A 142 10.86 16.00 -2.21
CA ALA A 142 9.66 16.82 -2.31
C ALA A 142 8.43 16.07 -2.85
N THR A 143 8.63 15.08 -3.72
CA THR A 143 7.57 14.23 -4.26
C THR A 143 7.06 13.17 -3.27
N GLY A 144 7.77 12.98 -2.16
CA GLY A 144 7.58 11.87 -1.23
C GLY A 144 8.43 10.65 -1.59
N GLU A 145 8.65 9.78 -0.63
CA GLU A 145 9.43 8.56 -0.80
C GLU A 145 8.92 7.41 0.07
N VAL A 146 9.26 6.19 -0.29
CA VAL A 146 8.96 4.98 0.49
C VAL A 146 10.16 4.60 1.34
N HIS A 147 9.92 4.32 2.61
CA HIS A 147 10.88 3.79 3.56
C HIS A 147 10.52 2.38 3.98
N LEU A 148 11.44 1.44 3.82
CA LEU A 148 11.26 0.04 4.16
C LEU A 148 12.22 -0.37 5.26
N GLY A 149 11.67 -0.91 6.34
CA GLY A 149 12.41 -1.34 7.52
C GLY A 149 13.29 -2.56 7.26
N ALA A 150 14.43 -2.61 7.95
CA ALA A 150 15.40 -3.69 7.84
C ALA A 150 14.85 -5.06 8.27
N GLY A 151 13.83 -5.07 9.14
CA GLY A 151 13.30 -6.33 9.68
C GLY A 151 14.25 -7.03 10.63
N GLY A 152 14.19 -8.35 10.63
CA GLY A 152 15.04 -9.18 11.48
C GLY A 152 14.33 -10.42 12.02
N ARG A 153 13.02 -10.55 11.78
CA ARG A 153 12.24 -11.72 12.18
C ARG A 153 12.32 -12.82 11.12
N LEU A 154 12.43 -14.07 11.56
CA LEU A 154 12.32 -15.21 10.68
C LEU A 154 10.85 -15.62 10.52
N VAL A 155 10.40 -15.77 9.29
CA VAL A 155 9.05 -16.19 8.95
C VAL A 155 9.11 -17.50 8.16
N PRO A 156 8.29 -18.50 8.53
CA PRO A 156 8.26 -19.76 7.81
C PRO A 156 7.59 -19.59 6.43
N LEU A 157 8.13 -20.29 5.44
CA LEU A 157 7.56 -20.37 4.11
C LEU A 157 7.97 -21.72 3.49
N ARG A 158 6.99 -22.57 3.18
CA ARG A 158 7.20 -23.89 2.52
C ARG A 158 8.26 -24.76 3.19
N GLY A 159 8.23 -24.82 4.53
CA GLY A 159 9.16 -25.65 5.32
C GLY A 159 10.52 -25.00 5.60
N GLU A 160 10.80 -23.87 5.01
CA GLU A 160 12.02 -23.08 5.24
C GLU A 160 11.75 -21.82 6.08
N ARG A 161 12.80 -21.18 6.56
CA ARG A 161 12.70 -19.90 7.29
C ARG A 161 13.47 -18.83 6.55
N TYR A 162 12.79 -17.72 6.31
CA TYR A 162 13.33 -16.56 5.60
C TYR A 162 13.40 -15.33 6.51
N LEU A 163 14.39 -14.49 6.27
CA LEU A 163 14.39 -13.17 6.88
C LEU A 163 13.21 -12.38 6.33
N HIS A 164 12.34 -11.91 7.22
CA HIS A 164 11.32 -10.96 6.88
C HIS A 164 11.84 -9.53 7.12
N SER A 165 12.05 -8.81 6.03
CA SER A 165 12.15 -7.36 5.98
C SER A 165 11.05 -6.81 5.07
N ALA A 166 10.73 -5.53 5.16
CA ALA A 166 9.72 -4.93 4.30
C ALA A 166 10.09 -5.04 2.81
N SER A 167 11.38 -4.94 2.47
CA SER A 167 11.87 -5.06 1.10
C SER A 167 11.77 -6.48 0.52
N HIS A 168 11.60 -7.50 1.36
CA HIS A 168 11.40 -8.89 0.94
C HIS A 168 9.91 -9.22 0.72
N ASP A 169 9.00 -8.37 1.16
CA ASP A 169 7.56 -8.62 1.09
C ASP A 169 6.90 -7.78 -0.02
N PRO A 170 6.52 -8.40 -1.14
CA PRO A 170 5.86 -7.70 -2.25
C PRO A 170 4.62 -6.90 -1.80
N ALA A 171 3.86 -7.43 -0.83
CA ALA A 171 2.66 -6.77 -0.36
C ALA A 171 2.96 -5.44 0.34
N ILE A 172 4.03 -5.38 1.13
CA ILE A 172 4.45 -4.13 1.77
C ILE A 172 4.94 -3.13 0.72
N VAL A 173 5.78 -3.56 -0.23
CA VAL A 173 6.27 -2.70 -1.31
C VAL A 173 5.11 -2.09 -2.10
N LEU A 174 4.14 -2.91 -2.49
CA LEU A 174 2.99 -2.47 -3.29
C LEU A 174 1.97 -1.67 -2.48
N HIS A 175 1.83 -1.93 -1.18
CA HIS A 175 1.04 -1.09 -0.28
C HIS A 175 1.63 0.33 -0.19
N GLU A 176 2.92 0.45 0.02
CA GLU A 176 3.57 1.77 0.07
C GLU A 176 3.51 2.49 -1.29
N LEU A 177 3.55 1.75 -2.41
CA LEU A 177 3.28 2.29 -3.74
C LEU A 177 1.84 2.82 -3.86
N GLY A 178 0.87 2.19 -3.20
CA GLY A 178 -0.50 2.68 -3.08
C GLY A 178 -0.56 4.08 -2.47
N HIS A 179 0.24 4.37 -1.45
CA HIS A 179 0.35 5.72 -0.89
C HIS A 179 0.97 6.72 -1.87
N HIS A 180 1.91 6.30 -2.71
CA HIS A 180 2.44 7.14 -3.78
C HIS A 180 1.36 7.49 -4.80
N LEU A 181 0.56 6.52 -5.23
CA LEU A 181 -0.60 6.75 -6.08
C LEU A 181 -1.56 7.76 -5.44
N THR A 182 -2.01 7.53 -4.20
CA THR A 182 -2.98 8.40 -3.53
C THR A 182 -2.43 9.80 -3.33
N ARG A 183 -1.15 9.96 -3.02
CA ARG A 183 -0.47 11.27 -2.92
C ARG A 183 -0.57 12.07 -4.21
N HIS A 184 -0.40 11.43 -5.36
CA HIS A 184 -0.35 12.07 -6.66
C HIS A 184 -1.68 12.07 -7.43
N THR A 185 -2.74 11.58 -6.78
CA THR A 185 -4.14 11.63 -7.28
C THR A 185 -5.05 12.29 -6.25
N ALA A 186 -5.78 11.52 -5.45
CA ALA A 186 -6.78 12.00 -4.50
C ALA A 186 -6.22 12.81 -3.33
N ASP A 187 -4.95 12.67 -3.01
CA ASP A 187 -4.30 13.23 -1.81
C ASP A 187 -5.12 12.94 -0.53
N LEU A 188 -5.40 11.67 -0.29
CA LEU A 188 -6.31 11.23 0.78
C LEU A 188 -5.86 11.63 2.20
N ARG A 189 -4.60 12.06 2.35
CA ARG A 189 -4.06 12.67 3.58
C ARG A 189 -4.21 14.20 3.60
N VAL A 190 -4.74 14.80 2.54
CA VAL A 190 -4.98 16.26 2.39
C VAL A 190 -3.71 17.10 2.66
N ASN A 191 -2.58 16.67 2.15
CA ASN A 191 -1.31 17.35 2.38
C ASN A 191 -1.02 18.47 1.37
N ARG A 192 -1.53 18.38 0.12
CA ARG A 192 -1.27 19.39 -0.92
C ARG A 192 -1.76 20.79 -0.56
N ARG A 193 -2.78 20.88 0.30
CA ARG A 193 -3.35 22.14 0.78
C ARG A 193 -2.69 22.68 2.03
N ARG A 194 -1.71 21.97 2.57
CA ARG A 194 -0.95 22.38 3.74
C ARG A 194 0.39 22.95 3.30
N PRO A 195 0.89 24.00 3.95
CA PRO A 195 2.26 24.44 3.72
C PRO A 195 3.22 23.28 4.06
N PRO A 196 4.38 23.18 3.40
CA PRO A 196 5.31 22.06 3.58
C PRO A 196 5.61 21.72 5.04
N GLN A 197 5.70 22.74 5.90
CA GLN A 197 6.00 22.58 7.33
C GLN A 197 4.85 21.98 8.14
N ALA A 198 3.62 22.05 7.62
CA ALA A 198 2.43 21.52 8.26
C ALA A 198 1.93 20.21 7.60
N GLN A 199 2.62 19.72 6.57
CA GLN A 199 2.32 18.41 5.99
C GLN A 199 2.68 17.33 6.98
N ALA A 200 1.75 16.43 7.25
CA ALA A 200 1.92 15.36 8.21
C ALA A 200 1.66 14.00 7.56
N ASN A 201 2.34 12.97 8.04
CA ASN A 201 2.05 11.59 7.66
C ASN A 201 0.85 11.04 8.43
N LEU A 202 -0.18 11.84 8.58
CA LEU A 202 -1.42 11.39 9.19
C LEU A 202 -2.02 10.26 8.34
N LYS A 203 -2.01 9.07 8.91
CA LYS A 203 -2.65 7.92 8.32
C LYS A 203 -4.16 8.11 8.35
N THR A 204 -4.82 7.91 7.23
CA THR A 204 -6.28 7.93 7.15
C THR A 204 -6.80 6.56 6.71
N PRO A 205 -7.91 6.06 7.27
CA PRO A 205 -8.41 4.75 6.92
C PRO A 205 -8.61 4.53 5.42
N ILE A 206 -9.14 5.52 4.72
CA ILE A 206 -9.37 5.41 3.28
C ILE A 206 -8.06 5.33 2.48
N ASP A 207 -7.01 6.02 2.91
CA ASP A 207 -5.69 5.95 2.28
C ASP A 207 -5.05 4.57 2.50
N GLU A 208 -5.10 4.06 3.74
CA GLU A 208 -4.60 2.73 4.08
C GLU A 208 -5.36 1.62 3.35
N GLY A 209 -6.70 1.71 3.31
CA GLY A 209 -7.53 0.73 2.60
C GLY A 209 -7.36 0.79 1.07
N THR A 210 -7.16 1.98 0.50
CA THR A 210 -6.85 2.11 -0.93
C THR A 210 -5.49 1.51 -1.26
N SER A 211 -4.49 1.72 -0.40
CA SER A 211 -3.15 1.13 -0.55
C SER A 211 -3.18 -0.40 -0.45
N ASP A 212 -3.98 -0.96 0.46
CA ASP A 212 -4.21 -2.40 0.53
C ASP A 212 -4.88 -2.94 -0.74
N TYR A 213 -5.86 -2.21 -1.27
CA TYR A 213 -6.51 -2.59 -2.52
C TYR A 213 -5.54 -2.59 -3.71
N VAL A 214 -4.68 -1.58 -3.82
CA VAL A 214 -3.63 -1.53 -4.84
C VAL A 214 -2.71 -2.74 -4.74
N ALA A 215 -2.25 -3.09 -3.54
CA ALA A 215 -1.44 -4.29 -3.35
C ALA A 215 -2.21 -5.56 -3.74
N ALA A 216 -3.50 -5.65 -3.41
CA ALA A 216 -4.34 -6.81 -3.69
C ALA A 216 -4.56 -7.04 -5.19
N ILE A 217 -4.83 -5.99 -5.97
CA ILE A 217 -5.02 -6.12 -7.44
C ILE A 217 -3.70 -6.44 -8.16
N LEU A 218 -2.58 -5.92 -7.69
CA LEU A 218 -1.27 -6.18 -8.29
C LEU A 218 -0.71 -7.56 -7.93
N LEU A 219 -1.13 -8.14 -6.80
CA LEU A 219 -0.78 -9.51 -6.39
C LEU A 219 -1.86 -10.53 -6.74
N ASP A 220 -3.02 -10.07 -7.22
CA ASP A 220 -4.22 -10.87 -7.49
C ASP A 220 -4.63 -11.75 -6.30
N THR A 221 -4.67 -11.17 -5.09
CA THR A 221 -5.06 -11.87 -3.87
C THR A 221 -5.70 -10.94 -2.84
N ALA A 222 -6.75 -11.43 -2.16
CA ALA A 222 -7.35 -10.72 -1.04
C ALA A 222 -6.49 -10.75 0.24
N ASP A 223 -5.69 -11.80 0.41
CA ASP A 223 -4.89 -12.04 1.62
C ASP A 223 -3.44 -11.58 1.41
N ILE A 224 -3.26 -10.28 1.20
CA ILE A 224 -1.96 -9.67 0.88
C ILE A 224 -0.90 -9.91 1.96
N TYR A 225 -1.29 -10.05 3.23
CA TYR A 225 -0.38 -10.28 4.35
C TYR A 225 -0.35 -11.74 4.83
N GLY A 226 -0.84 -12.66 4.02
CA GLY A 226 -0.91 -14.08 4.29
C GLY A 226 0.41 -14.73 4.68
N TRP A 227 1.53 -14.19 4.21
CA TRP A 227 2.84 -14.70 4.54
C TRP A 227 3.29 -14.29 5.96
N HIS A 228 3.57 -13.01 6.19
CA HIS A 228 4.17 -12.58 7.44
C HIS A 228 3.19 -12.48 8.62
N ARG A 229 1.89 -12.57 8.34
CA ARG A 229 0.80 -12.64 9.34
C ARG A 229 0.06 -13.98 9.31
N ALA A 230 0.71 -15.05 8.85
CA ALA A 230 0.11 -16.37 8.75
C ALA A 230 -0.50 -16.90 10.07
N ALA A 231 0.07 -16.51 11.21
CA ALA A 231 -0.45 -16.87 12.53
C ALA A 231 -1.71 -16.07 12.96
N VAL A 232 -2.12 -15.05 12.19
CA VAL A 232 -3.31 -14.25 12.47
C VAL A 232 -4.45 -14.77 11.60
N PRO A 233 -5.64 -15.11 12.13
CA PRO A 233 -6.77 -15.57 11.33
C PRO A 233 -7.18 -14.56 10.25
N PRO A 234 -7.64 -15.00 9.06
CA PRO A 234 -8.03 -14.10 7.97
C PRO A 234 -9.14 -13.10 8.34
N GLU A 235 -10.07 -13.51 9.21
CA GLU A 235 -11.15 -12.67 9.71
C GLU A 235 -10.71 -11.63 10.74
N SER A 236 -9.50 -11.75 11.25
CA SER A 236 -8.96 -10.77 12.19
C SER A 236 -8.63 -9.44 11.50
N PRO A 237 -8.97 -8.28 12.07
CA PRO A 237 -8.60 -6.99 11.51
C PRO A 237 -7.08 -6.81 11.39
N ARG A 238 -6.32 -7.50 12.26
CA ARG A 238 -4.86 -7.49 12.23
C ARG A 238 -4.28 -8.20 11.00
N ARG A 239 -5.04 -9.10 10.34
CA ARG A 239 -4.65 -9.76 9.09
C ARG A 239 -4.79 -8.80 7.92
N ARG A 240 -5.76 -7.89 7.94
CA ARG A 240 -6.09 -6.98 6.83
C ARG A 240 -6.43 -7.73 5.54
N CYS A 241 -7.11 -8.86 5.65
CA CYS A 241 -7.60 -9.61 4.49
C CYS A 241 -8.80 -8.89 3.87
N LEU A 242 -8.75 -8.62 2.58
CA LEU A 242 -9.80 -7.91 1.86
C LEU A 242 -11.09 -8.74 1.70
N ALA A 243 -11.01 -10.06 1.88
CA ALA A 243 -12.17 -10.94 1.91
C ALA A 243 -12.87 -10.98 3.28
N ALA A 244 -12.35 -10.30 4.30
CA ALA A 244 -12.94 -10.29 5.64
C ALA A 244 -14.31 -9.60 5.66
N PRO A 245 -15.25 -10.01 6.56
CA PRO A 245 -16.63 -9.52 6.58
C PRO A 245 -16.81 -8.19 7.33
N TRP A 246 -15.81 -7.30 7.27
CA TRP A 246 -15.81 -6.03 7.98
C TRP A 246 -16.78 -5.03 7.35
N THR A 247 -17.50 -4.29 8.22
CA THR A 247 -18.49 -3.28 7.83
C THR A 247 -18.31 -2.00 8.65
N MET A 248 -19.04 -0.95 8.29
CA MET A 248 -19.05 0.32 9.04
C MET A 248 -19.59 0.18 10.48
N ALA A 249 -20.19 -0.95 10.84
CA ALA A 249 -20.55 -1.24 12.24
C ALA A 249 -19.30 -1.39 13.13
N GLN A 250 -18.18 -1.86 12.60
CA GLN A 250 -16.91 -1.99 13.30
C GLN A 250 -16.02 -0.74 13.19
N PHE A 251 -16.43 0.28 12.44
CA PHE A 251 -15.64 1.50 12.26
C PHE A 251 -15.51 2.27 13.58
N VAL A 252 -14.28 2.50 14.01
CA VAL A 252 -13.98 3.25 15.26
C VAL A 252 -13.77 4.74 14.96
N GLY A 253 -12.89 5.06 14.04
CA GLY A 253 -12.53 6.43 13.68
C GLY A 253 -11.84 7.23 14.80
N GLY A 254 -11.34 8.41 14.46
CA GLY A 254 -10.72 9.34 15.40
C GLY A 254 -9.37 8.85 15.95
N HIS A 255 -8.98 9.39 17.12
CA HIS A 255 -7.68 9.12 17.73
C HIS A 255 -7.53 7.73 18.34
N LEU A 256 -8.62 7.01 18.53
CA LEU A 256 -8.63 5.67 19.11
C LEU A 256 -8.58 4.55 18.09
N SER A 257 -8.69 4.89 16.79
CA SER A 257 -8.70 3.89 15.74
C SER A 257 -7.29 3.58 15.25
N ASP A 258 -7.09 2.32 14.88
CA ASP A 258 -6.02 1.97 13.96
C ASP A 258 -6.52 2.20 12.52
N PRO A 259 -5.96 3.17 11.78
CA PRO A 259 -6.42 3.48 10.42
C PRO A 259 -6.30 2.30 9.46
N HIS A 260 -5.41 1.36 9.72
CA HIS A 260 -5.33 0.15 8.89
C HIS A 260 -6.53 -0.78 9.11
N THR A 261 -6.98 -0.91 10.37
CA THR A 261 -8.16 -1.72 10.71
C THR A 261 -9.42 -1.11 10.11
N ASP A 262 -9.65 0.19 10.32
CA ASP A 262 -10.79 0.88 9.71
C ASP A 262 -10.69 0.91 8.17
N GLY A 263 -9.48 0.99 7.63
CA GLY A 263 -9.21 0.93 6.18
C GLY A 263 -9.60 -0.40 5.54
N THR A 264 -9.54 -1.51 6.29
CA THR A 264 -9.94 -2.83 5.80
C THR A 264 -11.42 -2.87 5.37
N ILE A 265 -12.28 -2.04 5.96
CA ILE A 265 -13.70 -1.92 5.56
C ILE A 265 -13.79 -1.40 4.11
N TRP A 266 -12.99 -0.39 3.77
CA TRP A 266 -12.93 0.19 2.44
C TRP A 266 -12.35 -0.79 1.41
N SER A 267 -11.19 -1.35 1.69
CA SER A 267 -10.56 -2.31 0.79
C SER A 267 -11.42 -3.56 0.58
N ALA A 268 -12.15 -4.01 1.60
CA ALA A 268 -13.08 -5.13 1.49
C ALA A 268 -14.31 -4.79 0.63
N ALA A 269 -14.81 -3.55 0.65
CA ALA A 269 -15.89 -3.12 -0.23
C ALA A 269 -15.43 -3.13 -1.70
N LEU A 270 -14.25 -2.58 -1.98
CA LEU A 270 -13.65 -2.60 -3.32
C LEU A 270 -13.45 -4.04 -3.82
N TRP A 271 -12.89 -4.91 -2.99
CA TRP A 271 -12.66 -6.31 -3.36
C TRP A 271 -13.95 -7.08 -3.58
N THR A 272 -14.98 -6.82 -2.78
CA THR A 272 -16.32 -7.41 -2.96
C THR A 272 -16.90 -7.01 -4.31
N ALA A 273 -16.86 -5.72 -4.66
CA ALA A 273 -17.33 -5.23 -5.96
C ALA A 273 -16.56 -5.87 -7.13
N ARG A 274 -15.21 -5.89 -7.04
CA ARG A 274 -14.34 -6.51 -8.05
C ARG A 274 -14.69 -7.98 -8.27
N THR A 275 -14.79 -8.76 -7.20
CA THR A 275 -15.07 -10.20 -7.26
C THR A 275 -16.46 -10.48 -7.83
N GLU A 276 -17.45 -9.71 -7.43
CA GLU A 276 -18.82 -9.86 -7.96
C GLU A 276 -18.90 -9.49 -9.45
N LEU A 277 -18.16 -8.47 -9.89
CA LEU A 277 -18.05 -8.12 -11.30
C LEU A 277 -17.38 -9.25 -12.10
N GLN A 278 -16.27 -9.80 -11.58
CA GLN A 278 -15.60 -10.95 -12.21
C GLN A 278 -16.52 -12.17 -12.32
N ARG A 279 -17.33 -12.45 -11.30
CA ARG A 279 -18.33 -13.52 -11.33
C ARG A 279 -19.41 -13.30 -12.40
N ARG A 280 -19.66 -12.06 -12.80
CA ARG A 280 -20.54 -11.66 -13.90
C ARG A 280 -19.85 -11.57 -15.25
N GLY A 281 -18.59 -11.99 -15.36
CA GLY A 281 -17.81 -11.97 -16.59
C GLY A 281 -17.18 -10.64 -16.96
N VAL A 282 -17.14 -9.67 -16.03
CA VAL A 282 -16.42 -8.41 -16.23
C VAL A 282 -14.96 -8.60 -15.81
N GLU A 283 -14.03 -8.21 -16.65
CA GLU A 283 -12.60 -8.24 -16.30
C GLU A 283 -12.30 -7.33 -15.11
N GLY A 284 -11.58 -7.86 -14.11
CA GLY A 284 -11.21 -7.10 -12.91
C GLY A 284 -10.50 -5.79 -13.22
N ALA A 285 -9.59 -5.80 -14.19
CA ALA A 285 -8.84 -4.61 -14.63
C ALA A 285 -9.75 -3.45 -15.10
N ARG A 286 -10.95 -3.74 -15.63
CA ARG A 286 -11.91 -2.69 -15.99
C ARG A 286 -12.42 -1.95 -14.75
N PHE A 287 -12.76 -2.65 -13.68
CA PHE A 287 -13.18 -2.04 -12.43
C PHE A 287 -12.00 -1.35 -11.75
N ASP A 288 -10.82 -1.98 -11.74
CA ASP A 288 -9.60 -1.42 -11.18
C ASP A 288 -9.27 -0.06 -11.83
N ALA A 289 -9.41 0.06 -13.16
CA ALA A 289 -9.22 1.32 -13.87
C ALA A 289 -10.24 2.41 -13.45
N VAL A 290 -11.51 2.04 -13.26
CA VAL A 290 -12.54 2.97 -12.76
C VAL A 290 -12.16 3.48 -11.37
N VAL A 291 -11.76 2.61 -10.46
CA VAL A 291 -11.33 3.00 -9.11
C VAL A 291 -10.13 3.94 -9.16
N ILE A 292 -9.08 3.58 -9.90
CA ILE A 292 -7.83 4.35 -9.95
C ILE A 292 -8.06 5.74 -10.60
N ARG A 293 -8.87 5.84 -11.64
CA ARG A 293 -9.21 7.13 -12.28
C ARG A 293 -10.12 7.99 -11.39
N ALA A 294 -11.02 7.36 -10.63
CA ALA A 294 -11.84 8.08 -9.65
C ALA A 294 -11.00 8.79 -8.59
N LEU A 295 -9.85 8.22 -8.18
CA LEU A 295 -8.93 8.90 -7.27
C LEU A 295 -8.38 10.20 -7.88
N ASP A 296 -8.08 10.22 -9.18
CA ASP A 296 -7.62 11.43 -9.87
C ASP A 296 -8.72 12.49 -9.95
N ARG A 297 -9.96 12.08 -10.16
CA ARG A 297 -11.14 12.95 -10.11
C ARG A 297 -11.31 13.58 -8.72
N VAL A 298 -11.25 12.79 -7.64
CA VAL A 298 -11.31 13.28 -6.25
C VAL A 298 -10.23 14.33 -6.00
N GLY A 299 -9.01 14.10 -6.48
CA GLY A 299 -7.90 15.04 -6.30
C GLY A 299 -8.10 16.39 -6.98
N ARG A 300 -8.92 16.44 -8.03
CA ARG A 300 -9.27 17.69 -8.74
C ARG A 300 -10.44 18.44 -8.09
N THR A 301 -11.33 17.73 -7.43
CA THR A 301 -12.60 18.29 -6.91
C THR A 301 -12.68 18.36 -5.40
N ALA A 302 -11.72 17.77 -4.68
CA ALA A 302 -11.78 17.65 -3.23
C ALA A 302 -11.76 19.00 -2.52
N ASP A 303 -12.80 19.22 -1.74
CA ASP A 303 -12.93 20.36 -0.83
C ASP A 303 -12.05 20.22 0.41
N ASP A 304 -11.89 21.35 1.15
CA ASP A 304 -11.18 21.48 2.41
C ASP A 304 -11.86 20.71 3.56
N LEU A 305 -11.85 19.39 3.51
CA LEU A 305 -12.35 18.58 4.62
C LEU A 305 -11.25 18.42 5.68
N PRO A 306 -11.41 19.01 6.89
CA PRO A 306 -10.45 18.78 7.96
C PRO A 306 -10.37 17.29 8.31
N ILE A 307 -9.17 16.75 8.38
CA ILE A 307 -8.90 15.31 8.55
C ILE A 307 -9.25 14.81 9.96
N GLU A 308 -9.25 15.71 10.93
CA GLU A 308 -9.12 15.39 12.35
C GLU A 308 -10.39 14.87 13.00
N ARG A 309 -11.51 14.83 12.29
CA ARG A 309 -12.79 14.38 12.86
C ARG A 309 -13.25 13.06 12.24
N ALA A 310 -13.58 12.06 13.03
CA ALA A 310 -14.10 10.75 12.59
C ALA A 310 -15.26 10.85 11.58
N ARG A 311 -16.09 11.88 11.73
CA ARG A 311 -17.17 12.28 10.82
C ARG A 311 -16.70 12.47 9.37
N GLN A 312 -15.55 13.14 9.22
CA GLN A 312 -15.03 13.50 7.91
C GLN A 312 -14.35 12.31 7.22
N LEU A 313 -13.78 11.40 8.01
CA LEU A 313 -13.25 10.14 7.49
C LEU A 313 -14.36 9.29 6.87
N ARG A 314 -15.53 9.21 7.51
CA ARG A 314 -16.72 8.52 6.96
C ARG A 314 -17.24 9.19 5.70
N ARG A 315 -17.38 10.51 5.70
CA ARG A 315 -17.79 11.27 4.52
C ARG A 315 -16.84 11.05 3.34
N ARG A 316 -15.57 10.83 3.58
CA ARG A 316 -14.61 10.55 2.52
C ARG A 316 -14.86 9.22 1.82
N TYR A 317 -15.33 8.20 2.52
CA TYR A 317 -15.75 6.96 1.88
C TYR A 317 -16.88 7.21 0.89
N ALA A 318 -17.90 7.99 1.27
CA ALA A 318 -18.98 8.37 0.37
C ALA A 318 -18.49 9.19 -0.82
N LEU A 319 -17.63 10.19 -0.61
CA LEU A 319 -17.09 11.02 -1.68
C LEU A 319 -16.27 10.23 -2.70
N VAL A 320 -15.47 9.27 -2.27
CA VAL A 320 -14.70 8.43 -3.20
C VAL A 320 -15.62 7.42 -3.89
N LEU A 321 -16.64 6.88 -3.21
CA LEU A 321 -17.67 6.05 -3.84
C LEU A 321 -18.44 6.83 -4.91
N GLU A 322 -18.86 8.07 -4.62
CA GLU A 322 -19.50 8.96 -5.59
C GLU A 322 -18.62 9.16 -6.83
N ALA A 323 -17.34 9.44 -6.63
CA ALA A 323 -16.39 9.59 -7.72
C ALA A 323 -16.19 8.30 -8.55
N ILE A 324 -16.24 7.13 -7.91
CA ILE A 324 -16.18 5.82 -8.61
C ILE A 324 -17.42 5.65 -9.50
N LEU A 325 -18.61 5.97 -8.99
CA LEU A 325 -19.86 5.87 -9.75
C LEU A 325 -19.90 6.88 -10.90
N GLU A 326 -19.42 8.11 -10.67
CA GLU A 326 -19.31 9.12 -11.72
C GLU A 326 -18.31 8.71 -12.81
N GLU A 327 -17.19 8.10 -12.44
CA GLU A 327 -16.20 7.60 -13.40
C GLU A 327 -16.78 6.43 -14.21
N ASP A 328 -17.50 5.51 -13.57
CA ASP A 328 -18.23 4.44 -14.28
C ASP A 328 -19.26 5.03 -15.25
N ALA A 329 -20.07 5.98 -14.80
CA ALA A 329 -21.09 6.64 -15.63
C ALA A 329 -20.47 7.34 -16.85
N ALA A 330 -19.32 7.99 -16.68
CA ALA A 330 -18.59 8.62 -17.79
C ALA A 330 -18.07 7.60 -18.84
N HIS A 331 -17.98 6.33 -18.46
CA HIS A 331 -17.52 5.22 -19.32
C HIS A 331 -18.65 4.20 -19.65
N GLY A 332 -19.90 4.63 -19.60
CA GLY A 332 -21.07 3.84 -20.01
C GLY A 332 -21.92 3.27 -18.89
N GLY A 333 -21.56 3.47 -17.62
CA GLY A 333 -22.42 3.23 -16.45
C GLY A 333 -22.80 1.76 -16.19
N ALA A 334 -22.01 0.80 -16.66
CA ALA A 334 -22.38 -0.61 -16.62
C ALA A 334 -22.09 -1.30 -15.28
N LEU A 335 -21.26 -0.69 -14.42
CA LEU A 335 -20.76 -1.33 -13.20
C LEU A 335 -21.51 -0.88 -11.94
N GLY A 336 -22.15 0.29 -11.95
CA GLY A 336 -22.83 0.90 -10.81
C GLY A 336 -23.82 -0.04 -10.12
N ALA A 337 -24.59 -0.80 -10.89
CA ALA A 337 -25.55 -1.79 -10.37
C ALA A 337 -24.91 -2.93 -9.52
N VAL A 338 -23.60 -3.07 -9.57
CA VAL A 338 -22.83 -4.01 -8.72
C VAL A 338 -22.08 -3.26 -7.63
N ILE A 339 -21.51 -2.10 -7.99
CA ILE A 339 -20.71 -1.30 -7.06
C ILE A 339 -21.56 -0.86 -5.86
N GLU A 340 -22.70 -0.22 -6.10
CA GLU A 340 -23.56 0.29 -5.02
C GLU A 340 -23.97 -0.79 -4.01
N PRO A 341 -24.51 -1.96 -4.40
CA PRO A 341 -24.84 -3.01 -3.45
C PRO A 341 -23.62 -3.58 -2.71
N ALA A 342 -22.47 -3.69 -3.37
CA ALA A 342 -21.24 -4.18 -2.73
C ALA A 342 -20.78 -3.25 -1.62
N PHE A 343 -20.79 -1.95 -1.84
CA PHE A 343 -20.45 -0.95 -0.83
C PHE A 343 -21.56 -0.83 0.24
N GLY A 344 -22.82 -0.84 -0.15
CA GLY A 344 -23.98 -0.83 0.76
C GLY A 344 -23.96 -2.01 1.72
N SER A 345 -23.53 -3.21 1.28
CA SER A 345 -23.36 -4.38 2.14
C SER A 345 -22.32 -4.16 3.25
N ARG A 346 -21.42 -3.20 3.07
CA ARG A 346 -20.41 -2.77 4.03
C ARG A 346 -20.83 -1.53 4.84
N GLY A 347 -22.04 -1.01 4.58
CA GLY A 347 -22.56 0.21 5.20
C GLY A 347 -21.92 1.49 4.67
N ILE A 348 -21.42 1.47 3.42
CA ILE A 348 -20.88 2.63 2.72
C ILE A 348 -21.87 2.99 1.61
N GLU A 349 -22.51 4.14 1.73
CA GLU A 349 -23.53 4.62 0.80
C GLU A 349 -23.22 6.05 0.35
N VAL A 350 -23.72 6.42 -0.83
CA VAL A 350 -23.68 7.80 -1.33
C VAL A 350 -24.37 8.73 -0.32
N GLY A 351 -23.76 9.89 -0.01
CA GLY A 351 -24.28 10.80 1.00
C GLY A 351 -24.04 10.36 2.45
N PHE A 352 -23.46 9.18 2.68
CA PHE A 352 -23.16 8.66 4.00
C PHE A 352 -22.29 9.66 4.80
N GLY A 353 -22.68 9.91 6.03
CA GLY A 353 -21.98 10.85 6.92
C GLY A 353 -22.68 12.21 7.06
N ASN A 354 -23.65 12.53 6.21
CA ASN A 354 -24.49 13.71 6.39
C ASN A 354 -25.60 13.46 7.41
N ASP A 355 -26.21 12.27 7.39
CA ASP A 355 -27.35 11.91 8.24
C ASP A 355 -26.97 11.15 9.52
N ALA A 356 -25.93 10.31 9.48
CA ALA A 356 -25.44 9.55 10.66
C ALA A 356 -24.96 10.43 11.82
N LEU A 357 -24.80 11.73 11.61
CA LEU A 357 -24.47 12.68 12.65
C LEU A 357 -25.68 13.20 13.41
N ARG A 358 -26.83 13.33 12.75
CA ARG A 358 -28.07 13.64 13.44
C ARG A 358 -28.38 12.55 14.46
N ASP A 359 -28.21 11.30 14.06
CA ASP A 359 -28.51 10.12 14.91
C ASP A 359 -27.58 9.97 16.13
N ARG A 360 -26.27 10.25 16.00
CA ARG A 360 -25.34 10.16 17.13
C ARG A 360 -25.47 11.34 18.11
N THR A 361 -25.78 12.52 17.60
CA THR A 361 -26.07 13.69 18.47
C THR A 361 -27.33 13.44 19.26
N LEU A 362 -28.34 12.83 18.65
CA LEU A 362 -29.58 12.43 19.33
C LEU A 362 -29.37 11.28 20.34
N ARG A 363 -28.58 10.26 20.02
CA ARG A 363 -28.26 9.18 20.96
C ARG A 363 -27.34 9.62 22.09
N GLY A 364 -26.41 10.53 21.84
CA GLY A 364 -25.57 11.14 22.89
C GLY A 364 -26.33 12.07 23.82
N ALA A 365 -27.41 12.67 23.37
CA ALA A 365 -28.30 13.47 24.19
C ALA A 365 -29.25 12.62 25.06
N LEU A 366 -29.67 11.45 24.54
CA LEU A 366 -30.53 10.49 25.26
C LEU A 366 -29.81 9.67 26.33
N VAL A 367 -28.47 9.59 26.32
CA VAL A 367 -27.67 8.90 27.35
C VAL A 367 -27.24 9.86 28.46
N ARG A 368 -27.51 11.16 28.34
CA ARG A 368 -27.21 12.18 29.38
C ARG A 368 -28.48 12.80 30.04
N SER A 369 -29.62 12.25 29.76
CA SER A 369 -30.87 12.49 30.47
C SER A 369 -31.29 11.22 31.22
#